data_b4ffbd1af0c42c32e934d97239505cff
#
_entry.id   b4ffbd1af0c42c32e934d97239505cff
#
_cell.length_a   1.000
_cell.length_b   1.000
_cell.length_c   1.000
_cell.angle_alpha   90.00
_cell.angle_beta   90.00
_cell.angle_gamma   90.00
#
_symmetry.space_group_name_H-M   'P 1'
#
loop_
_entity.id
_entity.type
_entity.pdbx_description
1 polymer ?
#
loop_
_entity_poly.entity_id
_entity_poly.type
_entity_poly.pdbx_seq_one_letter_code
_entity_poly.pdbx_strand_id
1 'polypeptide(L)'
;MLGLLAPAAWSEKQQAHLKFLVLKEHNGKPVRNASVVLHLVNKKGKQARGGYELKTDPDGKASFDGCPYGKLRIQVLTPGFQTFGEDFEIDQPEHEFVIKLKKPQDQVTIYK
;
A
#
# COMPACT_ATOMS: atom_id res chain seq x y z
N MET A 1 -7.45 -37.45 0.04
CA MET A 1 -7.07 -36.97 0.07
C MET A 1 -6.41 -36.42 0.22
N LEU A 2 -6.10 -36.11 0.29
CA LEU A 2 -5.53 -35.54 0.41
C LEU A 2 -4.87 -34.85 0.64
N GLY A 3 -4.70 -34.62 0.80
CA GLY A 3 -4.15 -33.89 1.32
C GLY A 3 -3.20 -33.07 0.99
N LEU A 4 -3.00 -32.51 0.80
CA LEU A 4 -2.25 -31.83 0.51
C LEU A 4 -1.62 -31.09 1.09
N LEU A 5 -1.01 -30.84 1.25
CA LEU A 5 -0.34 -30.29 1.91
C LEU A 5 0.34 -29.31 1.32
N ALA A 6 -0.04 -28.21 1.30
CA ALA A 6 0.66 -27.11 0.88
C ALA A 6 1.77 -26.91 1.76
N PRO A 7 2.85 -26.97 1.30
CA PRO A 7 3.96 -26.91 2.13
C PRO A 7 4.31 -25.55 2.54
N ALA A 8 4.14 -24.61 1.73
CA ALA A 8 4.62 -23.33 2.07
C ALA A 8 3.63 -22.61 2.88
N ALA A 9 4.10 -21.83 3.78
CA ALA A 9 3.25 -21.03 4.59
C ALA A 9 2.35 -20.15 3.77
N TRP A 10 2.82 -19.64 2.66
CA TRP A 10 2.01 -18.79 1.84
C TRP A 10 0.78 -19.48 1.31
N SER A 11 0.94 -20.70 0.86
CA SER A 11 -0.16 -21.34 0.21
C SER A 11 -1.23 -21.74 1.19
N GLU A 12 -0.89 -21.86 2.47
CA GLU A 12 -1.87 -22.22 3.41
C GLU A 12 -2.50 -21.07 4.08
N LYS A 13 -1.89 -19.91 4.01
CA LYS A 13 -2.42 -18.78 4.70
C LYS A 13 -3.50 -18.15 3.88
N GLN A 14 -4.40 -17.51 4.57
CA GLN A 14 -5.39 -16.72 3.86
C GLN A 14 -4.72 -15.55 3.19
N GLN A 15 -5.21 -15.21 2.05
CA GLN A 15 -4.66 -14.12 1.27
C GLN A 15 -5.75 -13.16 0.89
N ALA A 16 -5.39 -11.91 0.76
CA ALA A 16 -6.32 -10.84 0.47
C ALA A 16 -6.05 -10.22 -0.88
N HIS A 17 -7.09 -9.70 -1.46
CA HIS A 17 -7.00 -8.89 -2.66
C HIS A 17 -7.10 -7.44 -2.23
N LEU A 18 -6.13 -6.63 -2.63
CA LEU A 18 -6.06 -5.24 -2.22
C LEU A 18 -6.31 -4.34 -3.41
N LYS A 19 -7.15 -3.33 -3.19
CA LYS A 19 -7.42 -2.34 -4.21
C LYS A 19 -7.03 -0.98 -3.68
N PHE A 20 -6.38 -0.20 -4.52
CA PHE A 20 -5.90 1.12 -4.13
C PHE A 20 -6.46 2.16 -5.09
N LEU A 21 -6.87 3.28 -4.53
CA LEU A 21 -7.27 4.43 -5.31
C LEU A 21 -6.51 5.62 -4.75
N VAL A 22 -5.66 6.22 -5.57
CA VAL A 22 -4.81 7.32 -5.14
C VAL A 22 -5.32 8.61 -5.76
N LEU A 23 -5.67 9.55 -4.91
CA LEU A 23 -6.25 10.81 -5.34
C LEU A 23 -5.43 11.98 -4.79
N LYS A 24 -5.57 13.12 -5.44
CA LYS A 24 -4.98 14.35 -4.92
C LYS A 24 -5.95 14.91 -3.90
N GLU A 25 -5.46 15.23 -2.73
CA GLU A 25 -6.34 15.71 -1.69
C GLU A 25 -7.01 17.03 -2.05
N HIS A 26 -6.27 17.92 -2.69
CA HIS A 26 -6.78 19.26 -2.92
C HIS A 26 -7.88 19.35 -3.97
N ASN A 27 -8.00 18.41 -4.87
CA ASN A 27 -9.05 18.49 -5.88
C ASN A 27 -9.74 17.15 -6.16
N GLY A 28 -9.32 16.09 -5.47
CA GLY A 28 -9.97 14.79 -5.64
C GLY A 28 -9.68 14.08 -6.93
N LYS A 29 -8.77 14.59 -7.75
CA LYS A 29 -8.50 13.95 -9.02
C LYS A 29 -7.52 12.81 -8.87
N PRO A 30 -7.58 11.82 -9.74
CA PRO A 30 -6.71 10.66 -9.61
C PRO A 30 -5.25 10.98 -9.91
N VAL A 31 -4.37 10.22 -9.29
CA VAL A 31 -2.93 10.37 -9.49
C VAL A 31 -2.45 9.17 -10.28
N ARG A 32 -1.98 9.40 -11.48
CA ARG A 32 -1.47 8.32 -12.32
C ARG A 32 0.01 8.11 -12.04
N ASN A 33 0.44 6.89 -12.26
CA ASN A 33 1.85 6.54 -12.18
C ASN A 33 2.47 6.79 -10.81
N ALA A 34 1.67 6.71 -9.76
CA ALA A 34 2.20 6.79 -8.42
C ALA A 34 2.71 5.43 -8.02
N SER A 35 3.79 5.38 -7.27
CA SER A 35 4.34 4.12 -6.79
C SER A 35 3.66 3.76 -5.49
N VAL A 36 3.01 2.60 -5.47
CA VAL A 36 2.40 2.05 -4.26
C VAL A 36 3.28 0.91 -3.81
N VAL A 37 3.96 1.09 -2.70
CA VAL A 37 4.96 0.15 -2.23
C VAL A 37 4.42 -0.59 -1.01
N LEU A 38 4.50 -1.91 -1.06
CA LEU A 38 3.93 -2.77 -0.04
C LEU A 38 5.01 -3.59 0.64
N HIS A 39 5.06 -3.55 1.96
CA HIS A 39 5.99 -4.37 2.73
C HIS A 39 5.26 -5.00 3.90
N LEU A 40 5.49 -6.28 4.11
CA LEU A 40 4.99 -6.91 5.32
C LEU A 40 5.82 -6.43 6.50
N VAL A 41 5.20 -6.35 7.65
CA VAL A 41 5.85 -5.85 8.85
C VAL A 41 5.81 -6.97 9.88
N ASN A 42 6.95 -7.27 10.49
CA ASN A 42 7.01 -8.35 11.45
C ASN A 42 6.53 -7.89 12.83
N LYS A 43 6.53 -8.76 13.79
CA LYS A 43 6.01 -8.45 15.11
C LYS A 43 6.79 -7.36 15.82
N LYS A 44 8.01 -7.12 15.40
CA LYS A 44 8.81 -6.08 16.01
C LYS A 44 8.64 -4.75 15.30
N GLY A 45 7.75 -4.68 14.33
CA GLY A 45 7.53 -3.44 13.60
C GLY A 45 8.52 -3.16 12.50
N LYS A 46 9.31 -4.16 12.13
CA LYS A 46 10.29 -3.97 11.07
C LYS A 46 9.78 -4.54 9.77
N GLN A 47 10.16 -3.90 8.68
CA GLN A 47 9.77 -4.37 7.37
C GLN A 47 10.46 -5.69 7.06
N ALA A 48 9.70 -6.61 6.52
CA ALA A 48 10.26 -7.84 6.04
C ALA A 48 11.06 -7.55 4.77
N ARG A 49 11.92 -8.48 4.42
CA ARG A 49 12.65 -8.34 3.19
C ARG A 49 11.75 -8.43 2.02
N GLY A 50 12.11 -7.75 0.98
CA GLY A 50 11.34 -7.74 -0.24
C GLY A 50 10.14 -6.87 -0.08
N GLY A 51 9.39 -6.79 -1.12
CA GLY A 51 8.19 -5.97 -1.16
C GLY A 51 7.73 -5.91 -2.58
N TYR A 52 6.63 -5.23 -2.79
CA TYR A 52 6.08 -5.11 -4.13
C TYR A 52 5.84 -3.65 -4.42
N GLU A 53 6.02 -3.28 -5.66
CA GLU A 53 5.74 -1.93 -6.10
C GLU A 53 4.72 -2.00 -7.20
N LEU A 54 3.64 -1.25 -7.06
CA LEU A 54 2.61 -1.14 -8.07
C LEU A 54 2.62 0.27 -8.59
N LYS A 55 2.13 0.46 -9.79
CA LYS A 55 1.98 1.80 -10.35
C LYS A 55 0.50 2.03 -10.62
N THR A 56 0.02 3.21 -10.26
CA THR A 56 -1.38 3.51 -10.51
C THR A 56 -1.62 3.81 -11.98
N ASP A 57 -2.80 3.47 -12.43
CA ASP A 57 -3.21 3.72 -13.82
C ASP A 57 -3.76 5.16 -13.92
N PRO A 58 -4.21 5.58 -15.11
CA PRO A 58 -4.71 6.95 -15.26
C PRO A 58 -5.90 7.28 -14.38
N ASP A 59 -6.62 6.29 -13.90
CA ASP A 59 -7.72 6.52 -12.98
C ASP A 59 -7.27 6.47 -11.53
N GLY A 60 -5.97 6.39 -11.28
CA GLY A 60 -5.42 6.36 -9.94
C GLY A 60 -5.55 5.02 -9.26
N LYS A 61 -5.82 3.98 -9.99
CA LYS A 61 -6.10 2.67 -9.42
C LYS A 61 -4.94 1.71 -9.56
N ALA A 62 -4.79 0.87 -8.57
CA ALA A 62 -3.83 -0.23 -8.61
C ALA A 62 -4.41 -1.35 -7.77
N SER A 63 -4.00 -2.56 -8.02
CA SER A 63 -4.48 -3.68 -7.23
C SER A 63 -3.38 -4.71 -7.04
N PHE A 64 -3.50 -5.47 -5.97
CA PHE A 64 -2.53 -6.51 -5.67
C PHE A 64 -3.29 -7.72 -5.12
N ASP A 65 -3.01 -8.88 -5.67
CA ASP A 65 -3.66 -10.09 -5.26
C ASP A 65 -2.65 -10.98 -4.53
N GLY A 66 -3.12 -11.73 -3.56
CA GLY A 66 -2.25 -12.66 -2.86
C GLY A 66 -1.50 -12.07 -1.69
N CYS A 67 -2.03 -11.05 -1.07
CA CYS A 67 -1.38 -10.47 0.10
C CYS A 67 -1.70 -11.29 1.33
N PRO A 68 -0.71 -11.80 2.05
CA PRO A 68 -1.00 -12.56 3.26
C PRO A 68 -1.64 -11.68 4.32
N TYR A 69 -2.44 -12.30 5.17
CA TYR A 69 -3.00 -11.58 6.30
C TYR A 69 -1.86 -11.18 7.24
N GLY A 70 -2.06 -10.09 7.92
CA GLY A 70 -1.06 -9.57 8.86
C GLY A 70 -0.86 -8.09 8.66
N LYS A 71 0.16 -7.56 9.29
CA LYS A 71 0.42 -6.13 9.21
C LYS A 71 1.16 -5.79 7.93
N LEU A 72 0.64 -4.83 7.21
CA LEU A 72 1.20 -4.41 5.93
C LEU A 72 1.49 -2.93 5.97
N ARG A 73 2.68 -2.55 5.56
CA ARG A 73 3.06 -1.15 5.44
C ARG A 73 2.85 -0.72 4.00
N ILE A 74 2.06 0.33 3.83
CA ILE A 74 1.75 0.86 2.51
C ILE A 74 2.35 2.24 2.40
N GLN A 75 3.16 2.45 1.38
CA GLN A 75 3.75 3.74 1.10
C GLN A 75 3.37 4.15 -0.31
N VAL A 76 3.07 5.42 -0.49
CA VAL A 76 2.77 5.92 -1.82
C VAL A 76 3.68 7.10 -2.08
N LEU A 77 4.44 7.01 -3.18
CA LEU A 77 5.40 8.02 -3.55
C LEU A 77 5.12 8.50 -4.96
N THR A 78 5.12 9.79 -5.11
CA THR A 78 5.02 10.37 -6.44
C THR A 78 5.60 11.79 -6.37
N PRO A 79 6.26 12.24 -7.42
CA PRO A 79 6.83 13.58 -7.41
C PRO A 79 5.74 14.62 -7.20
N GLY A 80 6.07 15.65 -6.45
CA GLY A 80 5.14 16.74 -6.24
C GLY A 80 4.16 16.57 -5.10
N PHE A 81 4.26 15.48 -4.35
CA PHE A 81 3.37 15.24 -3.24
C PHE A 81 4.14 14.70 -2.05
N GLN A 82 3.57 14.87 -0.87
CA GLN A 82 4.17 14.29 0.32
C GLN A 82 4.03 12.77 0.25
N THR A 83 5.03 12.07 0.72
CA THR A 83 4.98 10.61 0.75
C THR A 83 3.97 10.17 1.79
N PHE A 84 3.12 9.26 1.41
CA PHE A 84 2.17 8.66 2.32
C PHE A 84 2.79 7.38 2.88
N GLY A 85 2.60 7.12 4.13
CA GLY A 85 3.08 5.87 4.71
C GLY A 85 2.30 5.54 5.96
N GLU A 86 1.70 4.34 5.99
CA GLU A 86 0.97 3.87 7.15
C GLU A 86 0.94 2.36 7.17
N ASP A 87 0.77 1.80 8.37
CA ASP A 87 0.65 0.37 8.54
C ASP A 87 -0.81 0.02 8.74
N PHE A 88 -1.23 -1.05 8.10
CA PHE A 88 -2.61 -1.51 8.17
C PHE A 88 -2.65 -2.98 8.51
N GLU A 89 -3.70 -3.41 9.18
CA GLU A 89 -3.89 -4.82 9.47
C GLU A 89 -4.74 -5.43 8.37
N ILE A 90 -4.20 -6.42 7.68
CA ILE A 90 -4.93 -7.12 6.63
C ILE A 90 -5.53 -8.35 7.26
N ASP A 91 -6.84 -8.35 7.39
CA ASP A 91 -7.53 -9.42 8.09
C ASP A 91 -8.82 -9.87 7.42
N GLN A 92 -9.01 -9.47 6.17
CA GLN A 92 -10.19 -9.87 5.41
C GLN A 92 -9.79 -10.19 3.98
N PRO A 93 -10.61 -10.93 3.25
CA PRO A 93 -10.27 -11.33 1.89
C PRO A 93 -10.13 -10.17 0.92
N GLU A 94 -10.78 -9.06 1.22
CA GLU A 94 -10.67 -7.89 0.36
C GLU A 94 -10.53 -6.64 1.18
N HIS A 95 -9.66 -5.77 0.74
CA HIS A 95 -9.48 -4.47 1.35
C HIS A 95 -9.40 -3.42 0.26
N GLU A 96 -10.01 -2.28 0.53
CA GLU A 96 -9.92 -1.14 -0.38
C GLU A 96 -9.32 0.02 0.37
N PHE A 97 -8.37 0.68 -0.27
CA PHE A 97 -7.69 1.81 0.33
C PHE A 97 -7.86 3.02 -0.58
N VAL A 98 -8.37 4.11 -0.02
CA VAL A 98 -8.43 5.37 -0.73
C VAL A 98 -7.39 6.26 -0.07
N ILE A 99 -6.37 6.60 -0.83
CA ILE A 99 -5.24 7.34 -0.32
C ILE A 99 -5.23 8.72 -0.96
N LYS A 100 -5.28 9.75 -0.13
CA LYS A 100 -5.28 11.11 -0.63
C LYS A 100 -3.92 11.73 -0.36
N LEU A 101 -3.27 12.18 -1.42
CA LEU A 101 -1.94 12.73 -1.32
C LEU A 101 -1.99 14.23 -1.16
N LYS A 102 -1.17 14.72 -0.26
CA LYS A 102 -1.13 16.13 0.05
C LYS A 102 0.02 16.78 -0.69
N LYS A 103 -0.18 18.02 -1.07
CA LYS A 103 0.90 18.78 -1.64
C LYS A 103 1.99 18.97 -0.60
N PRO A 104 3.22 19.14 -1.02
CA PRO A 104 4.27 19.43 -0.08
C PRO A 104 3.93 20.71 0.66
N GLN A 105 4.26 20.75 1.94
CA GLN A 105 4.04 21.95 2.69
C GLN A 105 5.06 22.99 2.28
N ASP A 106 4.63 24.22 2.23
CA ASP A 106 5.56 25.29 1.96
C ASP A 106 6.52 25.38 3.11
N GLN A 107 7.76 25.56 2.78
CA GLN A 107 8.71 25.76 3.80
C GLN A 107 8.60 27.15 4.25
N VAL A 108 7.95 27.36 5.29
CA VAL A 108 7.80 28.67 5.82
C VAL A 108 9.00 29.01 6.61
N THR A 109 9.71 29.95 6.13
CA THR A 109 10.86 30.41 6.84
C THR A 109 10.40 31.39 7.77
N ILE A 110 10.41 31.10 8.99
CA ILE A 110 9.94 31.97 9.91
C ILE A 110 10.96 32.75 10.46
N TYR A 111 12.11 32.57 10.15
CA TYR A 111 13.00 33.46 10.71
C TYR A 111 13.16 34.48 9.76
N LYS A 112 13.40 35.30 10.16
CA LYS A 112 13.44 36.28 9.45
C LYS A 112 14.43 36.89 9.72
#